data_0668024f86fbc1895e20fc9865b848d2
#
_entry.id   0668024f86fbc1895e20fc9865b848d2
#
_cell.length_a   1.000
_cell.length_b   1.000
_cell.length_c   1.000
_cell.angle_alpha   90.00
_cell.angle_beta   90.00
_cell.angle_gamma   90.00
#
_symmetry.space_group_name_H-M   'P 1'
#
loop_
_entity.id
_entity.type
_entity.pdbx_description
1 polymer ?
#
loop_
_entity_poly.entity_id
_entity_poly.type
_entity_poly.pdbx_seq_one_letter_code
_entity_poly.pdbx_strand_id
1 'polypeptide(L)'
;MKGVSHIFDNIKLRYSYGASGNQAISSYQTFAIMAAANYPFGTSVENGYATNVYNPGKKDLTWETTWQHDAGIELDILKRISLEVDYYYKKTTDLLQYKQVPPSTGILQILSNSGSVINRGLEASLNVRAIQNKDFSLSFGGNISFNKNEICDFGKDPMFPNSIYNSLRPYAIADGHSIGSFYGFVTDGIWNSREEVINSKQFQTQYPDYTVNGSDAATEEIIRRDWIGELKYKDLDEDGFITDQDQTWIGDANPKYFYGFNMDLTWKNFDFSILFQGVEGNDVFNMNSLRFYNLGQTQNVPYYVYEQSWSINPNSGIAPKIFNYSGRDIRFSRLYLEDGSYLKLRTLSIGYTIRKPFQFINSVRFNVVANNLLTFTKYRGYDPEVNSFGSTPSLRGIDSGAYPQQRSFTLGLNVIF
;
A
#
# COMPACT_ATOMS: atom_id res chain seq x y z
N MET A 1 48.55 -1.60 2.28
CA MET A 1 47.60 -1.96 1.25
C MET A 1 48.15 -2.75 0.03
N LYS A 2 49.43 -3.04 -0.07
CA LYS A 2 50.01 -3.78 -1.22
C LYS A 2 49.59 -5.27 -1.36
N GLY A 3 49.05 -5.90 -0.31
CA GLY A 3 48.61 -7.31 -0.37
C GLY A 3 47.16 -7.53 -0.82
N VAL A 4 46.34 -6.48 -0.91
CA VAL A 4 44.90 -6.57 -1.21
C VAL A 4 44.61 -6.11 -2.66
N SER A 5 45.56 -5.45 -3.31
CA SER A 5 45.42 -4.89 -4.67
C SER A 5 45.28 -5.91 -5.80
N HIS A 6 45.48 -7.20 -5.52
CA HIS A 6 45.27 -8.28 -6.49
C HIS A 6 43.78 -8.71 -6.60
N ILE A 7 43.00 -8.39 -5.58
CA ILE A 7 41.59 -8.83 -5.50
C ILE A 7 40.64 -7.62 -5.69
N PHE A 8 40.98 -6.51 -5.03
CA PHE A 8 40.15 -5.29 -5.07
C PHE A 8 40.76 -4.27 -6.04
N ASP A 9 40.03 -3.91 -7.07
CA ASP A 9 40.40 -2.86 -8.01
C ASP A 9 40.10 -1.47 -7.44
N ASN A 10 38.99 -1.38 -6.66
CA ASN A 10 38.57 -0.15 -6.00
C ASN A 10 37.85 -0.47 -4.69
N ILE A 11 38.13 0.32 -3.66
CA ILE A 11 37.37 0.36 -2.40
C ILE A 11 37.12 1.81 -2.09
N LYS A 12 35.86 2.23 -2.08
CA LYS A 12 35.45 3.60 -1.80
C LYS A 12 34.45 3.61 -0.66
N LEU A 13 34.74 4.38 0.37
CA LEU A 13 33.81 4.67 1.45
C LEU A 13 33.18 6.04 1.23
N ARG A 14 31.90 6.13 1.45
CA ARG A 14 31.12 7.37 1.33
C ARG A 14 30.43 7.66 2.64
N TYR A 15 30.37 8.92 2.98
CA TYR A 15 29.50 9.40 4.03
C TYR A 15 29.02 10.78 3.68
N SER A 16 27.72 11.01 3.79
CA SER A 16 27.11 12.33 3.60
C SER A 16 26.15 12.65 4.75
N TYR A 17 26.09 13.92 5.09
CA TYR A 17 25.15 14.49 6.03
C TYR A 17 24.62 15.79 5.47
N GLY A 18 23.31 15.97 5.52
CA GLY A 18 22.68 17.18 5.00
C GLY A 18 21.29 17.40 5.54
N ALA A 19 20.82 18.62 5.33
CA ALA A 19 19.46 19.02 5.63
C ALA A 19 18.79 19.59 4.39
N SER A 20 17.50 19.33 4.21
CA SER A 20 16.65 19.94 3.18
C SER A 20 15.34 20.39 3.78
N GLY A 21 14.85 21.56 3.32
CA GLY A 21 13.55 22.09 3.72
C GLY A 21 12.50 21.88 2.64
N ASN A 22 11.27 21.64 3.06
CA ASN A 22 10.09 21.57 2.19
C ASN A 22 9.04 22.57 2.67
N GLN A 23 8.55 23.41 1.75
CA GLN A 23 7.53 24.43 2.00
C GLN A 23 6.22 24.11 1.28
N ALA A 24 5.84 22.85 1.15
CA ALA A 24 4.69 22.41 0.36
C ALA A 24 3.34 22.86 0.97
N ILE A 25 3.12 24.18 1.04
CA ILE A 25 1.86 24.80 1.42
C ILE A 25 1.35 25.69 0.28
N SER A 26 0.02 25.83 0.20
CA SER A 26 -0.60 26.74 -0.76
C SER A 26 -0.31 28.19 -0.42
N SER A 27 -0.30 29.05 -1.43
CA SER A 27 -0.19 30.50 -1.23
C SER A 27 -1.27 31.00 -0.26
N TYR A 28 -0.90 31.93 0.62
CA TYR A 28 -1.78 32.54 1.63
C TYR A 28 -2.30 31.58 2.72
N GLN A 29 -1.80 30.36 2.83
CA GLN A 29 -2.30 29.38 3.80
C GLN A 29 -1.99 29.75 5.27
N THR A 30 -1.01 30.62 5.49
CA THR A 30 -0.70 31.19 6.81
C THR A 30 -1.69 32.26 7.28
N PHE A 31 -2.53 32.78 6.39
CA PHE A 31 -3.53 33.78 6.68
C PHE A 31 -4.92 33.17 6.86
N ALA A 32 -5.70 33.77 7.76
CA ALA A 32 -7.12 33.43 7.85
C ALA A 32 -7.84 33.86 6.58
N ILE A 33 -8.54 32.91 5.95
CA ILE A 33 -9.34 33.16 4.76
C ILE A 33 -10.79 33.33 5.19
N MET A 34 -11.44 34.37 4.66
CA MET A 34 -12.86 34.56 4.82
C MET A 34 -13.61 33.77 3.75
N ALA A 35 -14.66 33.11 4.14
CA ALA A 35 -15.59 32.39 3.25
C ALA A 35 -16.99 32.96 3.37
N ALA A 36 -17.75 32.87 2.28
CA ALA A 36 -19.17 33.22 2.32
C ALA A 36 -19.91 32.32 3.32
N ALA A 37 -20.68 32.91 4.17
CA ALA A 37 -21.46 32.23 5.19
C ALA A 37 -22.88 32.78 5.21
N ASN A 38 -23.84 31.88 5.23
CA ASN A 38 -25.24 32.22 5.35
C ASN A 38 -25.69 32.02 6.80
N TYR A 39 -26.35 33.00 7.35
CA TYR A 39 -26.86 32.92 8.71
C TYR A 39 -28.39 33.20 8.73
N PRO A 40 -29.19 32.32 9.33
CA PRO A 40 -30.63 32.57 9.46
C PRO A 40 -30.89 33.58 10.57
N PHE A 41 -31.46 34.72 10.19
CA PHE A 41 -32.01 35.73 11.11
C PHE A 41 -33.55 35.68 11.06
N GLY A 42 -34.16 35.05 12.06
CA GLY A 42 -35.60 34.92 12.09
C GLY A 42 -36.11 34.12 10.87
N THR A 43 -36.87 34.78 10.01
CA THR A 43 -37.44 34.19 8.78
C THR A 43 -36.63 34.46 7.51
N SER A 44 -35.55 35.21 7.61
CA SER A 44 -34.64 35.52 6.49
C SER A 44 -33.29 34.85 6.63
N VAL A 45 -32.64 34.58 5.50
CA VAL A 45 -31.26 34.13 5.42
C VAL A 45 -30.41 35.29 4.94
N GLU A 46 -29.51 35.77 5.83
CA GLU A 46 -28.57 36.84 5.50
C GLU A 46 -27.25 36.27 5.01
N ASN A 47 -26.72 36.86 3.95
CA ASN A 47 -25.42 36.51 3.38
C ASN A 47 -24.33 37.38 4.03
N GLY A 48 -23.29 36.74 4.51
CA GLY A 48 -22.14 37.41 5.14
C GLY A 48 -20.86 36.67 4.85
N TYR A 49 -19.84 37.02 5.60
CA TYR A 49 -18.55 36.37 5.55
C TYR A 49 -18.15 35.92 6.96
N ALA A 50 -17.62 34.74 7.07
CA ALA A 50 -17.05 34.19 8.29
C ALA A 50 -15.64 33.66 8.03
N THR A 51 -14.86 33.47 9.08
CA THR A 51 -13.56 32.78 8.97
C THR A 51 -13.82 31.35 8.44
N ASN A 52 -13.05 30.95 7.43
CA ASN A 52 -13.16 29.61 6.88
C ASN A 52 -12.79 28.58 7.95
N VAL A 53 -13.72 27.70 8.30
CA VAL A 53 -13.54 26.68 9.34
C VAL A 53 -12.47 25.63 9.01
N TYR A 54 -12.07 25.53 7.75
CA TYR A 54 -11.00 24.65 7.26
C TYR A 54 -9.65 25.35 7.09
N ASN A 55 -9.62 26.68 7.10
CA ASN A 55 -8.40 27.46 7.00
C ASN A 55 -8.46 28.75 7.84
N PRO A 56 -8.36 28.62 9.15
CA PRO A 56 -8.37 29.77 10.06
C PRO A 56 -7.08 30.59 10.00
N GLY A 57 -6.05 30.11 9.27
CA GLY A 57 -4.72 30.66 9.23
C GLY A 57 -3.89 30.29 10.47
N LYS A 58 -2.58 30.21 10.28
CA LYS A 58 -1.62 30.01 11.37
C LYS A 58 -0.30 30.72 11.01
N LYS A 59 0.07 31.76 11.76
CA LYS A 59 1.21 32.61 11.43
C LYS A 59 2.58 31.97 11.72
N ASP A 60 2.63 31.01 12.61
CA ASP A 60 3.84 30.36 13.11
C ASP A 60 4.15 29.03 12.37
N LEU A 61 3.63 28.86 11.15
CA LEU A 61 3.99 27.72 10.32
C LEU A 61 5.45 27.83 9.89
N THR A 62 6.17 26.71 10.05
CA THR A 62 7.56 26.55 9.62
C THR A 62 7.66 25.51 8.50
N TRP A 63 8.81 25.44 7.86
CA TRP A 63 9.10 24.43 6.85
C TRP A 63 9.27 23.07 7.50
N GLU A 64 8.85 22.01 6.82
CA GLU A 64 9.29 20.67 7.14
C GLU A 64 10.80 20.58 6.89
N THR A 65 11.54 20.03 7.85
CA THR A 65 12.99 19.88 7.74
C THR A 65 13.36 18.40 7.75
N THR A 66 14.07 17.98 6.71
CA THR A 66 14.59 16.61 6.59
C THR A 66 16.10 16.60 6.83
N TRP A 67 16.53 15.89 7.85
CA TRP A 67 17.93 15.59 8.14
C TRP A 67 18.25 14.18 7.64
N GLN A 68 19.34 14.03 6.88
CA GLN A 68 19.74 12.74 6.30
C GLN A 68 21.21 12.46 6.62
N HIS A 69 21.46 11.22 7.05
CA HIS A 69 22.75 10.58 7.08
C HIS A 69 22.75 9.46 6.04
N ASP A 70 23.83 9.35 5.30
CA ASP A 70 24.02 8.32 4.28
C ASP A 70 25.44 7.81 4.36
N ALA A 71 25.62 6.49 4.50
CA ALA A 71 26.92 5.82 4.59
C ALA A 71 26.96 4.66 3.62
N GLY A 72 27.94 4.66 2.71
CA GLY A 72 28.04 3.67 1.66
C GLY A 72 29.43 3.12 1.46
N ILE A 73 29.50 1.92 0.90
CA ILE A 73 30.72 1.27 0.44
C ILE A 73 30.54 0.82 -1.01
N GLU A 74 31.53 1.14 -1.85
CA GLU A 74 31.67 0.63 -3.21
C GLU A 74 32.90 -0.26 -3.28
N LEU A 75 32.72 -1.46 -3.84
CA LEU A 75 33.77 -2.45 -4.01
C LEU A 75 33.82 -2.93 -5.45
N ASP A 76 34.95 -2.74 -6.15
CA ASP A 76 35.21 -3.37 -7.42
C ASP A 76 36.22 -4.50 -7.24
N ILE A 77 35.85 -5.71 -7.66
CA ILE A 77 36.59 -6.94 -7.40
C ILE A 77 36.91 -7.63 -8.75
N LEU A 78 38.19 -7.94 -8.96
CA LEU A 78 38.71 -8.68 -10.13
C LEU A 78 38.24 -8.08 -11.47
N LYS A 79 37.95 -6.77 -11.54
CA LYS A 79 37.41 -6.06 -12.71
C LYS A 79 36.12 -6.67 -13.27
N ARG A 80 35.42 -7.49 -12.49
CA ARG A 80 34.24 -8.24 -12.90
C ARG A 80 33.05 -8.08 -12.01
N ILE A 81 33.28 -7.81 -10.73
CA ILE A 81 32.22 -7.71 -9.73
C ILE A 81 32.25 -6.28 -9.19
N SER A 82 31.12 -5.61 -9.23
CA SER A 82 30.90 -4.31 -8.59
C SER A 82 29.79 -4.48 -7.57
N LEU A 83 30.08 -4.21 -6.30
CA LEU A 83 29.15 -4.24 -5.18
C LEU A 83 29.07 -2.85 -4.58
N GLU A 84 27.86 -2.37 -4.40
CA GLU A 84 27.54 -1.12 -3.72
C GLU A 84 26.55 -1.43 -2.60
N VAL A 85 26.82 -0.93 -1.40
CA VAL A 85 25.94 -1.07 -0.24
C VAL A 85 25.84 0.27 0.44
N ASP A 86 24.62 0.75 0.66
CA ASP A 86 24.32 2.02 1.30
C ASP A 86 23.36 1.82 2.45
N TYR A 87 23.64 2.49 3.55
CA TYR A 87 22.73 2.63 4.68
C TYR A 87 22.35 4.09 4.82
N TYR A 88 21.05 4.37 4.92
CA TYR A 88 20.56 5.71 5.15
C TYR A 88 19.67 5.79 6.40
N TYR A 89 19.74 6.97 7.04
CA TYR A 89 18.83 7.38 8.09
C TYR A 89 18.35 8.79 7.79
N LYS A 90 17.04 8.94 7.64
CA LYS A 90 16.38 10.20 7.31
C LYS A 90 15.30 10.50 8.33
N LYS A 91 15.36 11.66 8.99
CA LYS A 91 14.32 12.16 9.89
C LYS A 91 13.76 13.46 9.33
N THR A 92 12.44 13.47 9.06
CA THR A 92 11.69 14.67 8.70
C THR A 92 10.93 15.14 9.94
N THR A 93 11.14 16.39 10.35
CA THR A 93 10.48 17.02 11.50
C THR A 93 9.55 18.12 11.02
N ASP A 94 8.70 18.58 11.93
CA ASP A 94 7.77 19.70 11.69
C ASP A 94 6.82 19.45 10.51
N LEU A 95 6.31 18.21 10.41
CA LEU A 95 5.40 17.82 9.32
C LEU A 95 4.18 18.75 9.28
N LEU A 96 3.88 19.24 8.09
CA LEU A 96 2.74 20.11 7.83
C LEU A 96 1.48 19.28 7.66
N GLN A 97 0.62 19.29 8.68
CA GLN A 97 -0.57 18.45 8.74
C GLN A 97 -1.80 19.22 9.21
N TYR A 98 -2.96 18.80 8.69
CA TYR A 98 -4.24 19.26 9.23
C TYR A 98 -4.57 18.48 10.51
N LYS A 99 -4.54 19.20 11.64
CA LYS A 99 -4.96 18.67 12.93
C LYS A 99 -6.44 19.01 13.16
N GLN A 100 -7.23 18.00 13.47
CA GLN A 100 -8.60 18.20 13.89
C GLN A 100 -8.63 18.87 15.26
N VAL A 101 -9.53 19.82 15.43
CA VAL A 101 -9.74 20.53 16.71
C VAL A 101 -11.17 20.34 17.17
N PRO A 102 -11.44 20.45 18.49
CA PRO A 102 -12.80 20.28 18.99
C PRO A 102 -13.79 21.23 18.31
N PRO A 103 -14.95 20.76 17.85
CA PRO A 103 -15.96 21.59 17.18
C PRO A 103 -16.40 22.83 17.99
N SER A 104 -16.29 22.77 19.32
CA SER A 104 -16.55 23.91 20.22
C SER A 104 -15.68 25.15 19.95
N THR A 105 -14.58 25.00 19.24
CA THR A 105 -13.72 26.12 18.80
C THR A 105 -14.30 26.90 17.62
N GLY A 106 -15.33 26.39 16.96
CA GLY A 106 -15.87 26.94 15.71
C GLY A 106 -14.99 26.64 14.48
N ILE A 107 -13.95 25.84 14.63
CA ILE A 107 -13.01 25.44 13.57
C ILE A 107 -13.01 23.91 13.49
N LEU A 108 -12.95 23.33 12.31
CA LEU A 108 -12.92 21.88 12.14
C LEU A 108 -11.49 21.33 12.12
N GLN A 109 -10.58 22.08 11.52
CA GLN A 109 -9.18 21.70 11.44
C GLN A 109 -8.26 22.90 11.31
N ILE A 110 -7.00 22.73 11.72
CA ILE A 110 -5.96 23.75 11.58
C ILE A 110 -4.70 23.10 11.00
N LEU A 111 -4.08 23.75 10.00
CA LEU A 111 -2.77 23.34 9.52
C LEU A 111 -1.73 23.66 10.60
N SER A 112 -0.89 22.71 10.93
CA SER A 112 0.07 22.83 12.02
C SER A 112 1.32 22.01 11.71
N ASN A 113 2.48 22.47 12.13
CA ASN A 113 3.67 21.64 12.19
C ASN A 113 3.52 20.70 13.38
N SER A 114 3.44 19.40 13.11
CA SER A 114 3.32 18.39 14.16
C SER A 114 3.78 17.01 13.68
N GLY A 115 4.45 16.31 14.56
CA GLY A 115 4.99 14.99 14.30
C GLY A 115 6.26 14.98 13.48
N SER A 116 6.87 13.85 13.42
CA SER A 116 8.05 13.55 12.62
C SER A 116 7.93 12.16 11.99
N VAL A 117 8.71 11.93 10.92
CA VAL A 117 8.78 10.63 10.25
C VAL A 117 10.24 10.25 10.09
N ILE A 118 10.56 9.03 10.49
CA ILE A 118 11.87 8.41 10.30
C ILE A 118 11.77 7.40 9.16
N ASN A 119 12.68 7.51 8.20
CA ASN A 119 12.95 6.50 7.19
C ASN A 119 14.38 6.02 7.36
N ARG A 120 14.57 4.73 7.49
CA ARG A 120 15.89 4.10 7.57
C ARG A 120 15.91 2.86 6.71
N GLY A 121 17.00 2.65 6.01
CA GLY A 121 17.06 1.53 5.08
C GLY A 121 18.45 1.12 4.71
N LEU A 122 18.52 -0.04 4.08
CA LEU A 122 19.72 -0.62 3.50
C LEU A 122 19.44 -0.89 2.03
N GLU A 123 20.33 -0.43 1.16
CA GLU A 123 20.27 -0.69 -0.27
C GLU A 123 21.55 -1.41 -0.69
N ALA A 124 21.41 -2.40 -1.55
CA ALA A 124 22.54 -3.11 -2.10
C ALA A 124 22.34 -3.33 -3.59
N SER A 125 23.39 -3.10 -4.38
CA SER A 125 23.44 -3.43 -5.79
C SER A 125 24.67 -4.26 -6.12
N LEU A 126 24.51 -5.28 -6.94
CA LEU A 126 25.56 -6.18 -7.37
C LEU A 126 25.52 -6.28 -8.90
N ASN A 127 26.67 -6.02 -9.55
CA ASN A 127 26.85 -6.25 -10.97
C ASN A 127 28.02 -7.21 -11.18
N VAL A 128 27.81 -8.26 -11.97
CA VAL A 128 28.79 -9.32 -12.24
C VAL A 128 28.96 -9.52 -13.74
N ARG A 129 30.15 -9.29 -14.25
CA ARG A 129 30.56 -9.70 -15.60
C ARG A 129 31.10 -11.12 -15.53
N ALA A 130 30.20 -12.11 -15.59
CA ALA A 130 30.56 -13.51 -15.38
C ALA A 130 31.51 -14.04 -16.47
N ILE A 131 31.19 -13.75 -17.74
CA ILE A 131 31.98 -14.18 -18.90
C ILE A 131 32.10 -13.02 -19.85
N GLN A 132 33.29 -12.79 -20.37
CA GLN A 132 33.55 -11.79 -21.41
C GLN A 132 34.60 -12.30 -22.37
N ASN A 133 34.17 -12.82 -23.53
CA ASN A 133 34.97 -13.30 -24.61
C ASN A 133 34.58 -12.56 -25.91
N LYS A 134 35.32 -12.80 -27.00
CA LYS A 134 35.03 -12.19 -28.31
C LYS A 134 33.63 -12.50 -28.83
N ASP A 135 33.17 -13.75 -28.65
CA ASP A 135 31.92 -14.26 -29.22
C ASP A 135 30.82 -14.49 -28.17
N PHE A 136 31.15 -14.37 -26.89
CA PHE A 136 30.20 -14.62 -25.79
C PHE A 136 30.46 -13.67 -24.63
N SER A 137 29.41 -12.97 -24.18
CA SER A 137 29.43 -12.21 -22.96
C SER A 137 28.17 -12.50 -22.13
N LEU A 138 28.34 -12.60 -20.82
CA LEU A 138 27.26 -12.85 -19.87
C LEU A 138 27.48 -11.96 -18.64
N SER A 139 26.50 -11.14 -18.36
CA SER A 139 26.46 -10.30 -17.16
C SER A 139 25.16 -10.47 -16.39
N PHE A 140 25.23 -10.29 -15.09
CA PHE A 140 24.12 -10.29 -14.17
C PHE A 140 24.14 -9.00 -13.37
N GLY A 141 22.97 -8.45 -13.13
CA GLY A 141 22.76 -7.37 -12.17
C GLY A 141 21.68 -7.76 -11.19
N GLY A 142 21.80 -7.26 -9.96
CA GLY A 142 20.77 -7.43 -8.95
C GLY A 142 20.79 -6.26 -7.98
N ASN A 143 19.63 -5.89 -7.47
CA ASN A 143 19.50 -4.93 -6.40
C ASN A 143 18.46 -5.38 -5.39
N ILE A 144 18.64 -4.93 -4.16
CA ILE A 144 17.68 -5.11 -3.08
C ILE A 144 17.67 -3.85 -2.20
N SER A 145 16.49 -3.41 -1.80
CA SER A 145 16.31 -2.24 -0.95
C SER A 145 15.31 -2.55 0.15
N PHE A 146 15.71 -2.30 1.39
CA PHE A 146 14.88 -2.38 2.59
C PHE A 146 14.63 -0.97 3.09
N ASN A 147 13.38 -0.63 3.40
CA ASN A 147 13.03 0.63 4.02
C ASN A 147 12.08 0.40 5.20
N LYS A 148 12.39 0.97 6.35
CA LYS A 148 11.46 1.08 7.48
C LYS A 148 11.04 2.53 7.64
N ASN A 149 9.75 2.78 7.49
CA ASN A 149 9.10 4.06 7.76
C ASN A 149 8.48 4.01 9.16
N GLU A 150 8.63 5.08 9.97
CA GLU A 150 8.13 5.12 11.33
C GLU A 150 7.71 6.55 11.70
N ILE A 151 6.48 6.70 12.18
CA ILE A 151 5.92 7.96 12.67
C ILE A 151 6.37 8.16 14.11
N CYS A 152 6.74 9.39 14.47
CA CYS A 152 7.16 9.79 15.80
C CYS A 152 6.62 11.17 16.16
N ASP A 153 6.54 11.46 17.45
CA ASP A 153 6.16 12.79 17.98
C ASP A 153 4.75 13.23 17.54
N PHE A 154 3.87 12.26 17.29
CA PHE A 154 2.50 12.50 16.81
C PHE A 154 1.45 12.23 17.89
N GLY A 155 1.68 11.21 18.69
CA GLY A 155 0.81 10.68 19.73
C GLY A 155 0.53 9.18 19.54
N LYS A 156 0.09 8.55 20.62
CA LYS A 156 -0.17 7.11 20.63
C LYS A 156 -1.59 6.77 20.17
N ASP A 157 -2.53 7.70 20.33
CA ASP A 157 -3.93 7.48 19.96
C ASP A 157 -4.07 7.54 18.43
N PRO A 158 -4.72 6.56 17.81
CA PRO A 158 -4.90 6.51 16.37
C PRO A 158 -5.68 7.73 15.85
N MET A 159 -5.09 8.47 14.93
CA MET A 159 -5.76 9.54 14.20
C MET A 159 -6.08 9.09 12.77
N PHE A 160 -7.29 9.36 12.32
CA PHE A 160 -7.79 8.96 11.01
C PHE A 160 -7.75 10.14 10.03
N PRO A 161 -6.75 10.22 9.15
CA PRO A 161 -6.56 11.39 8.28
C PRO A 161 -7.60 11.49 7.17
N ASN A 162 -8.07 10.36 6.67
CA ASN A 162 -8.95 10.31 5.51
C ASN A 162 -9.99 9.19 5.65
N SER A 163 -11.19 9.44 5.13
CA SER A 163 -12.17 8.41 4.86
C SER A 163 -12.28 8.16 3.36
N ILE A 164 -12.60 6.94 2.99
CA ILE A 164 -12.89 6.51 1.62
C ILE A 164 -14.35 6.08 1.51
N TYR A 165 -14.68 5.29 0.51
CA TYR A 165 -16.02 4.79 0.23
C TYR A 165 -16.81 4.42 1.50
N ASN A 166 -18.06 4.90 1.63
CA ASN A 166 -18.96 4.69 2.76
C ASN A 166 -18.35 5.05 4.14
N SER A 167 -17.56 6.12 4.19
CA SER A 167 -16.90 6.59 5.42
C SER A 167 -15.93 5.59 6.05
N LEU A 168 -15.49 4.57 5.32
CA LEU A 168 -14.45 3.65 5.78
C LEU A 168 -13.13 4.41 6.01
N ARG A 169 -12.46 4.10 7.12
CA ARG A 169 -11.19 4.69 7.53
C ARG A 169 -10.13 3.59 7.63
N PRO A 170 -9.56 3.13 6.50
CA PRO A 170 -8.67 1.96 6.49
C PRO A 170 -7.28 2.22 7.07
N TYR A 171 -6.95 3.48 7.34
CA TYR A 171 -5.64 3.88 7.86
C TYR A 171 -5.77 4.69 9.12
N ALA A 172 -4.80 4.52 9.99
CA ALA A 172 -4.57 5.40 11.12
C ALA A 172 -3.11 5.88 11.14
N ILE A 173 -2.87 6.96 11.88
CA ILE A 173 -1.55 7.54 12.13
C ILE A 173 -1.35 7.52 13.63
N ALA A 174 -0.26 6.90 14.09
CA ALA A 174 0.17 6.90 15.49
C ALA A 174 1.67 6.62 15.59
N ASP A 175 2.28 6.99 16.69
CA ASP A 175 3.70 6.75 16.95
C ASP A 175 4.06 5.27 16.89
N GLY A 176 5.22 4.98 16.29
CA GLY A 176 5.75 3.61 16.15
C GLY A 176 5.22 2.85 14.94
N HIS A 177 4.28 3.39 14.19
CA HIS A 177 3.71 2.79 12.98
C HIS A 177 4.14 3.53 11.72
N SER A 178 4.02 2.87 10.58
CA SER A 178 4.36 3.47 9.29
C SER A 178 3.19 4.27 8.71
N ILE A 179 3.49 5.27 7.88
CA ILE A 179 2.48 5.91 7.03
C ILE A 179 1.96 4.86 6.05
N GLY A 180 0.63 4.64 6.04
CA GLY A 180 -0.01 3.60 5.21
C GLY A 180 -0.20 2.27 5.94
N SER A 181 -0.03 2.24 7.27
CA SER A 181 -0.45 1.09 8.08
C SER A 181 -1.97 1.00 8.13
N PHE A 182 -2.48 -0.19 7.89
CA PHE A 182 -3.92 -0.48 7.94
C PHE A 182 -4.40 -0.66 9.37
N TYR A 183 -5.51 0.01 9.68
CA TYR A 183 -6.14 -0.04 11.00
C TYR A 183 -7.62 -0.41 10.86
N GLY A 184 -8.07 -1.45 11.56
CA GLY A 184 -9.42 -1.96 11.40
C GLY A 184 -9.71 -3.17 12.27
N PHE A 185 -10.76 -3.90 11.95
CA PHE A 185 -11.24 -5.01 12.73
C PHE A 185 -10.52 -6.31 12.40
N VAL A 186 -10.38 -7.17 13.41
CA VAL A 186 -9.90 -8.55 13.24
C VAL A 186 -11.10 -9.47 13.13
N THR A 187 -11.16 -10.28 12.07
CA THR A 187 -12.20 -11.29 11.92
C THR A 187 -11.80 -12.57 12.63
N ASP A 188 -12.76 -13.23 13.26
CA ASP A 188 -12.62 -14.50 13.99
C ASP A 188 -13.53 -15.60 13.39
N GLY A 189 -13.65 -15.59 12.06
CA GLY A 189 -14.49 -16.52 11.31
C GLY A 189 -15.91 -16.01 11.07
N ILE A 190 -16.85 -16.94 11.05
CA ILE A 190 -18.26 -16.72 10.75
C ILE A 190 -19.10 -17.38 11.86
N TRP A 191 -20.20 -16.78 12.24
CA TRP A 191 -21.16 -17.38 13.14
C TRP A 191 -21.85 -18.58 12.47
N ASN A 192 -21.55 -19.79 12.89
CA ASN A 192 -22.00 -20.99 12.21
C ASN A 192 -23.30 -21.60 12.76
N SER A 193 -23.58 -21.40 14.04
CA SER A 193 -24.75 -22.00 14.67
C SER A 193 -25.43 -21.07 15.68
N ARG A 194 -26.69 -21.40 15.98
CA ARG A 194 -27.46 -20.72 17.01
C ARG A 194 -26.81 -20.86 18.38
N GLU A 195 -26.30 -22.06 18.70
CA GLU A 195 -25.64 -22.33 19.98
C GLU A 195 -24.37 -21.46 20.14
N GLU A 196 -23.59 -21.30 19.09
CA GLU A 196 -22.42 -20.44 19.12
C GLU A 196 -22.82 -18.99 19.42
N VAL A 197 -23.87 -18.49 18.78
CA VAL A 197 -24.36 -17.12 18.95
C VAL A 197 -24.84 -16.91 20.40
N ILE A 198 -25.77 -17.70 20.88
CA ILE A 198 -26.39 -17.49 22.21
C ILE A 198 -25.42 -17.67 23.39
N ASN A 199 -24.35 -18.46 23.18
CA ASN A 199 -23.30 -18.66 24.17
C ASN A 199 -22.20 -17.61 24.11
N SER A 200 -22.21 -16.73 23.10
CA SER A 200 -21.22 -15.68 22.98
C SER A 200 -21.48 -14.52 23.95
N LYS A 201 -20.41 -13.93 24.49
CA LYS A 201 -20.49 -12.74 25.31
C LYS A 201 -21.17 -11.57 24.57
N GLN A 202 -20.84 -11.40 23.29
CA GLN A 202 -21.42 -10.36 22.45
C GLN A 202 -22.95 -10.45 22.39
N PHE A 203 -23.51 -11.65 22.16
CA PHE A 203 -24.94 -11.82 22.10
C PHE A 203 -25.60 -11.63 23.51
N GLN A 204 -25.02 -12.24 24.54
CA GLN A 204 -25.53 -12.15 25.90
C GLN A 204 -25.53 -10.71 26.44
N THR A 205 -24.53 -9.91 26.07
CA THR A 205 -24.48 -8.49 26.45
C THR A 205 -25.55 -7.67 25.73
N GLN A 206 -25.77 -7.94 24.43
CA GLN A 206 -26.76 -7.20 23.64
C GLN A 206 -28.21 -7.63 23.90
N TYR A 207 -28.41 -8.88 24.33
CA TYR A 207 -29.72 -9.47 24.58
C TYR A 207 -29.79 -10.15 25.98
N PRO A 208 -29.64 -9.38 27.07
CA PRO A 208 -29.49 -9.96 28.42
C PRO A 208 -30.76 -10.71 28.92
N ASP A 209 -31.92 -10.34 28.38
CA ASP A 209 -33.21 -10.96 28.75
C ASP A 209 -33.55 -12.20 27.89
N TYR A 210 -32.67 -12.54 26.94
CA TYR A 210 -32.88 -13.70 26.09
C TYR A 210 -32.70 -14.99 26.87
N THR A 211 -33.72 -15.84 26.91
CA THR A 211 -33.67 -17.17 27.50
C THR A 211 -33.90 -18.25 26.46
N VAL A 212 -33.08 -19.31 26.50
CA VAL A 212 -33.14 -20.43 25.54
C VAL A 212 -34.52 -21.11 25.52
N ASN A 213 -35.22 -21.13 26.66
CA ASN A 213 -36.51 -21.80 26.84
C ASN A 213 -37.71 -20.87 26.69
N GLY A 214 -37.52 -19.61 26.52
CA GLY A 214 -38.55 -18.57 26.41
C GLY A 214 -38.27 -17.57 25.30
N SER A 215 -37.59 -18.02 24.27
CA SER A 215 -37.22 -17.18 23.12
C SER A 215 -38.48 -16.60 22.48
N ASP A 216 -38.47 -15.28 22.33
CA ASP A 216 -39.45 -14.66 21.49
C ASP A 216 -39.07 -14.82 20.00
N ALA A 217 -40.11 -14.91 19.15
CA ALA A 217 -39.92 -15.14 17.72
C ALA A 217 -39.12 -14.01 17.04
N ALA A 218 -39.13 -12.81 17.62
CA ALA A 218 -38.40 -11.66 17.05
C ALA A 218 -36.89 -11.82 17.29
N THR A 219 -36.44 -12.23 18.45
CA THR A 219 -35.03 -12.48 18.75
C THR A 219 -34.47 -13.67 17.96
N GLU A 220 -35.26 -14.74 17.79
CA GLU A 220 -34.84 -15.85 16.90
C GLU A 220 -34.68 -15.43 15.47
N GLU A 221 -35.52 -14.55 14.99
CA GLU A 221 -35.36 -14.00 13.63
C GLU A 221 -34.10 -13.12 13.52
N ILE A 222 -33.77 -12.34 14.54
CA ILE A 222 -32.51 -11.56 14.62
C ILE A 222 -31.30 -12.49 14.58
N ILE A 223 -31.30 -13.57 15.37
CA ILE A 223 -30.20 -14.57 15.37
C ILE A 223 -30.02 -15.13 13.97
N ARG A 224 -31.10 -15.55 13.33
CA ARG A 224 -31.08 -16.13 11.98
C ARG A 224 -30.65 -15.13 10.92
N ARG A 225 -31.13 -13.89 11.00
CA ARG A 225 -30.92 -12.85 10.00
C ARG A 225 -29.57 -12.14 10.15
N ASP A 226 -29.22 -11.74 11.36
CA ASP A 226 -28.16 -10.77 11.60
C ASP A 226 -26.87 -11.41 12.16
N TRP A 227 -26.96 -12.68 12.64
CA TRP A 227 -25.81 -13.37 13.21
C TRP A 227 -25.38 -14.59 12.39
N ILE A 228 -26.21 -15.60 12.26
CA ILE A 228 -25.82 -16.85 11.60
C ILE A 228 -25.44 -16.58 10.13
N GLY A 229 -24.22 -17.01 9.78
CA GLY A 229 -23.64 -16.78 8.46
C GLY A 229 -23.01 -15.39 8.25
N GLU A 230 -22.98 -14.53 9.27
CA GLU A 230 -22.31 -13.23 9.24
C GLU A 230 -20.90 -13.32 9.83
N LEU A 231 -20.05 -12.33 9.49
CA LEU A 231 -18.68 -12.22 9.99
C LEU A 231 -18.68 -12.04 11.53
N LYS A 232 -17.84 -12.81 12.17
CA LYS A 232 -17.53 -12.68 13.58
C LYS A 232 -16.30 -11.80 13.75
N TYR A 233 -16.41 -10.73 14.51
CA TYR A 233 -15.31 -9.84 14.84
C TYR A 233 -14.80 -10.10 16.24
N LYS A 234 -13.51 -9.92 16.47
CA LYS A 234 -12.93 -9.98 17.82
C LYS A 234 -13.34 -8.76 18.62
N ASP A 235 -13.83 -9.03 19.80
CA ASP A 235 -14.05 -8.08 20.87
C ASP A 235 -12.72 -7.96 21.63
N LEU A 236 -11.97 -6.88 21.39
CA LEU A 236 -10.62 -6.72 21.91
C LEU A 236 -10.56 -6.13 23.31
N ASP A 237 -11.55 -5.33 23.70
CA ASP A 237 -11.67 -4.77 25.04
C ASP A 237 -12.59 -5.61 25.95
N GLU A 238 -13.19 -6.66 25.37
CA GLU A 238 -14.04 -7.63 26.05
C GLU A 238 -15.27 -7.01 26.74
N ASP A 239 -15.83 -5.93 26.17
CA ASP A 239 -17.02 -5.28 26.71
C ASP A 239 -18.33 -5.94 26.23
N GLY A 240 -18.30 -6.79 25.21
CA GLY A 240 -19.43 -7.51 24.62
C GLY A 240 -20.09 -6.77 23.47
N PHE A 241 -19.54 -5.63 23.05
CA PHE A 241 -19.97 -4.89 21.87
C PHE A 241 -18.82 -4.79 20.87
N ILE A 242 -19.11 -4.76 19.60
CA ILE A 242 -18.12 -4.48 18.60
C ILE A 242 -18.20 -3.00 18.22
N THR A 243 -17.23 -2.23 18.69
CA THR A 243 -17.15 -0.77 18.54
C THR A 243 -15.84 -0.35 17.88
N ASP A 244 -15.61 0.95 17.71
CA ASP A 244 -14.33 1.45 17.19
C ASP A 244 -13.13 1.16 18.12
N GLN A 245 -13.38 0.77 19.38
CA GLN A 245 -12.35 0.38 20.34
C GLN A 245 -11.77 -1.02 20.06
N ASP A 246 -12.50 -1.85 19.27
CA ASP A 246 -12.05 -3.16 18.82
C ASP A 246 -11.19 -3.11 17.54
N GLN A 247 -10.88 -1.93 17.08
CA GLN A 247 -9.97 -1.78 15.95
C GLN A 247 -8.52 -1.88 16.41
N THR A 248 -7.67 -2.42 15.53
CA THR A 248 -6.24 -2.55 15.77
C THR A 248 -5.46 -2.49 14.46
N TRP A 249 -4.13 -2.53 14.54
CA TRP A 249 -3.26 -2.59 13.38
C TRP A 249 -3.34 -3.97 12.73
N ILE A 250 -3.82 -4.02 11.48
CA ILE A 250 -4.13 -5.27 10.78
C ILE A 250 -3.25 -5.54 9.57
N GLY A 251 -2.44 -4.58 9.14
CA GLY A 251 -1.52 -4.74 8.02
C GLY A 251 -0.73 -3.47 7.69
N ASP A 252 0.13 -3.55 6.68
CA ASP A 252 0.95 -2.44 6.21
C ASP A 252 1.04 -2.44 4.68
N ALA A 253 0.76 -1.30 4.07
CA ALA A 253 0.92 -1.12 2.63
C ALA A 253 2.37 -0.95 2.17
N ASN A 254 3.31 -0.74 3.12
CA ASN A 254 4.71 -0.58 2.80
C ASN A 254 5.39 -1.95 2.65
N PRO A 255 6.12 -2.18 1.56
CA PRO A 255 6.90 -3.39 1.40
C PRO A 255 8.02 -3.51 2.42
N LYS A 256 8.32 -4.73 2.80
CA LYS A 256 9.52 -5.05 3.60
C LYS A 256 10.79 -4.85 2.78
N TYR A 257 10.74 -5.22 1.49
CA TYR A 257 11.83 -4.97 0.55
C TYR A 257 11.36 -4.97 -0.91
N PHE A 258 12.13 -4.27 -1.73
CA PHE A 258 12.08 -4.28 -3.18
C PHE A 258 13.29 -5.01 -3.71
N TYR A 259 13.16 -5.70 -4.82
CA TYR A 259 14.29 -6.37 -5.45
C TYR A 259 14.17 -6.39 -6.97
N GLY A 260 15.32 -6.40 -7.61
CA GLY A 260 15.42 -6.53 -9.05
C GLY A 260 16.55 -7.46 -9.44
N PHE A 261 16.40 -8.12 -10.57
CA PHE A 261 17.42 -8.96 -11.17
C PHE A 261 17.39 -8.79 -12.67
N ASN A 262 18.57 -8.55 -13.28
CA ASN A 262 18.72 -8.54 -14.71
C ASN A 262 19.84 -9.48 -15.18
N MET A 263 19.70 -9.99 -16.37
CA MET A 263 20.73 -10.76 -17.06
C MET A 263 20.81 -10.29 -18.50
N ASP A 264 22.05 -10.04 -18.96
CA ASP A 264 22.37 -9.69 -20.32
C ASP A 264 23.34 -10.72 -20.89
N LEU A 265 22.98 -11.27 -22.04
CA LEU A 265 23.77 -12.27 -22.75
C LEU A 265 23.96 -11.84 -24.19
N THR A 266 25.20 -11.86 -24.65
CA THR A 266 25.52 -11.72 -26.07
C THR A 266 26.26 -12.96 -26.56
N TRP A 267 25.75 -13.59 -27.59
CA TRP A 267 26.38 -14.75 -28.26
C TRP A 267 26.46 -14.54 -29.74
N LYS A 268 27.69 -14.24 -30.22
CA LYS A 268 27.95 -13.89 -31.60
C LYS A 268 27.06 -12.72 -32.06
N ASN A 269 26.04 -13.02 -32.85
CA ASN A 269 25.10 -12.05 -33.40
C ASN A 269 23.79 -11.93 -32.62
N PHE A 270 23.59 -12.79 -31.64
CA PHE A 270 22.41 -12.75 -30.78
C PHE A 270 22.68 -11.92 -29.52
N ASP A 271 21.71 -11.13 -29.11
CA ASP A 271 21.62 -10.50 -27.81
C ASP A 271 20.32 -10.87 -27.13
N PHE A 272 20.42 -11.11 -25.83
CA PHE A 272 19.30 -11.48 -24.97
C PHE A 272 19.39 -10.67 -23.68
N SER A 273 18.28 -10.07 -23.25
CA SER A 273 18.19 -9.33 -21.99
C SER A 273 16.89 -9.68 -21.29
N ILE A 274 16.97 -9.86 -19.97
CA ILE A 274 15.83 -10.16 -19.13
C ILE A 274 15.89 -9.29 -17.87
N LEU A 275 14.75 -8.75 -17.47
CA LEU A 275 14.60 -7.96 -16.25
C LEU A 275 13.44 -8.50 -15.43
N PHE A 276 13.73 -8.90 -14.21
CA PHE A 276 12.76 -9.17 -13.17
C PHE A 276 12.72 -8.04 -12.15
N GLN A 277 11.53 -7.77 -11.64
CA GLN A 277 11.31 -6.85 -10.53
C GLN A 277 10.31 -7.46 -9.57
N GLY A 278 10.56 -7.33 -8.28
CA GLY A 278 9.69 -7.84 -7.25
C GLY A 278 9.54 -6.91 -6.07
N VAL A 279 8.46 -7.14 -5.35
CA VAL A 279 8.09 -6.47 -4.10
C VAL A 279 7.65 -7.54 -3.13
N GLU A 280 8.03 -7.43 -1.86
CA GLU A 280 7.73 -8.45 -0.86
C GLU A 280 7.23 -7.84 0.44
N GLY A 281 6.17 -8.44 0.99
CA GLY A 281 5.72 -8.24 2.36
C GLY A 281 4.88 -6.99 2.58
N ASN A 282 4.22 -6.47 1.54
CA ASN A 282 3.18 -5.44 1.64
C ASN A 282 1.79 -6.06 1.61
N ASP A 283 0.86 -5.44 2.32
CA ASP A 283 -0.56 -5.76 2.23
C ASP A 283 -1.25 -4.82 1.22
N VAL A 284 -2.26 -5.34 0.51
CA VAL A 284 -3.14 -4.58 -0.37
C VAL A 284 -4.57 -4.69 0.12
N PHE A 285 -5.22 -3.55 0.34
CA PHE A 285 -6.65 -3.51 0.56
C PHE A 285 -7.39 -3.70 -0.77
N ASN A 286 -7.92 -4.90 -0.97
CA ASN A 286 -8.76 -5.21 -2.12
C ASN A 286 -10.19 -4.72 -1.86
N MET A 287 -10.46 -3.46 -2.21
CA MET A 287 -11.77 -2.85 -2.04
C MET A 287 -12.85 -3.51 -2.94
N ASN A 288 -12.43 -4.20 -4.00
CA ASN A 288 -13.35 -4.99 -4.82
C ASN A 288 -13.85 -6.21 -4.04
N SER A 289 -12.99 -6.89 -3.27
CA SER A 289 -13.40 -7.98 -2.38
C SER A 289 -14.40 -7.50 -1.34
N LEU A 290 -14.20 -6.33 -0.73
CA LEU A 290 -15.16 -5.74 0.19
C LEU A 290 -16.52 -5.52 -0.49
N ARG A 291 -16.53 -5.04 -1.71
CA ARG A 291 -17.77 -4.90 -2.50
C ARG A 291 -18.40 -6.25 -2.78
N PHE A 292 -17.64 -7.21 -3.29
CA PHE A 292 -18.14 -8.52 -3.71
C PHE A 292 -18.71 -9.34 -2.55
N TYR A 293 -18.10 -9.30 -1.37
CA TYR A 293 -18.63 -10.00 -0.19
C TYR A 293 -19.87 -9.34 0.42
N ASN A 294 -20.13 -8.08 0.07
CA ASN A 294 -21.26 -7.30 0.60
C ASN A 294 -22.28 -6.92 -0.47
N LEU A 295 -22.20 -7.50 -1.67
CA LEU A 295 -23.18 -7.25 -2.71
C LEU A 295 -24.55 -7.84 -2.33
N GLY A 296 -25.58 -7.01 -2.46
CA GLY A 296 -26.94 -7.46 -2.52
C GLY A 296 -27.24 -8.17 -3.85
N GLN A 297 -28.45 -8.71 -4.00
CA GLN A 297 -28.88 -9.60 -5.07
C GLN A 297 -28.80 -9.08 -6.52
N THR A 298 -28.51 -7.81 -6.75
CA THR A 298 -28.63 -7.19 -8.08
C THR A 298 -27.39 -7.31 -8.95
N GLN A 299 -26.30 -7.87 -8.43
CA GLN A 299 -25.02 -7.96 -9.12
C GLN A 299 -24.40 -9.35 -9.00
N ASN A 300 -23.72 -9.78 -10.05
CA ASN A 300 -22.97 -11.03 -10.03
C ASN A 300 -21.72 -10.89 -9.14
N VAL A 301 -21.40 -11.98 -8.44
CA VAL A 301 -20.17 -12.11 -7.66
C VAL A 301 -19.17 -12.98 -8.41
N PRO A 302 -17.84 -12.80 -8.20
CA PRO A 302 -16.84 -13.72 -8.69
C PRO A 302 -17.07 -15.14 -8.17
N TYR A 303 -16.69 -16.14 -8.97
CA TYR A 303 -16.90 -17.55 -8.63
C TYR A 303 -16.27 -17.95 -7.28
N TYR A 304 -15.09 -17.42 -6.96
CA TYR A 304 -14.44 -17.66 -5.67
C TYR A 304 -15.24 -17.15 -4.47
N VAL A 305 -15.97 -16.03 -4.63
CA VAL A 305 -16.84 -15.50 -3.55
C VAL A 305 -18.03 -16.43 -3.34
N TYR A 306 -18.60 -16.96 -4.45
CA TYR A 306 -19.67 -17.94 -4.39
C TYR A 306 -19.21 -19.20 -3.65
N GLU A 307 -18.07 -19.81 -4.03
CA GLU A 307 -17.54 -21.01 -3.40
C GLU A 307 -17.17 -20.81 -1.91
N GLN A 308 -16.67 -19.63 -1.55
CA GLN A 308 -16.27 -19.32 -0.19
C GLN A 308 -17.43 -18.85 0.70
N SER A 309 -18.59 -18.54 0.11
CA SER A 309 -19.76 -18.07 0.84
C SER A 309 -20.28 -19.13 1.82
N TRP A 310 -20.60 -18.72 3.02
CA TRP A 310 -21.25 -19.55 4.03
C TRP A 310 -22.55 -20.20 3.53
N SER A 311 -23.30 -19.50 2.66
CA SER A 311 -24.55 -20.05 2.06
C SER A 311 -24.33 -21.33 1.24
N ILE A 312 -23.15 -21.49 0.64
CA ILE A 312 -22.79 -22.63 -0.21
C ILE A 312 -21.92 -23.62 0.56
N ASN A 313 -21.00 -23.12 1.34
CA ASN A 313 -20.05 -23.90 2.13
C ASN A 313 -19.96 -23.34 3.56
N PRO A 314 -20.87 -23.75 4.45
CA PRO A 314 -20.91 -23.25 5.84
C PRO A 314 -19.62 -23.48 6.62
N ASN A 315 -18.80 -24.46 6.22
CA ASN A 315 -17.54 -24.78 6.88
C ASN A 315 -16.33 -24.02 6.29
N SER A 316 -16.51 -23.18 5.26
CA SER A 316 -15.38 -22.44 4.65
C SER A 316 -14.82 -21.37 5.59
N GLY A 317 -15.69 -20.76 6.39
CA GLY A 317 -15.31 -19.75 7.39
C GLY A 317 -14.71 -18.46 6.85
N ILE A 318 -14.81 -18.21 5.53
CA ILE A 318 -14.10 -17.11 4.86
C ILE A 318 -15.05 -15.97 4.49
N ALA A 319 -16.09 -16.25 3.70
CA ALA A 319 -17.00 -15.23 3.21
C ALA A 319 -18.38 -15.37 3.89
N PRO A 320 -19.02 -14.26 4.26
CA PRO A 320 -20.33 -14.31 4.90
C PRO A 320 -21.38 -14.90 3.95
N LYS A 321 -22.58 -15.14 4.47
CA LYS A 321 -23.70 -15.62 3.65
C LYS A 321 -24.03 -14.65 2.54
N ILE A 322 -24.43 -15.16 1.38
CA ILE A 322 -25.00 -14.37 0.28
C ILE A 322 -26.39 -13.92 0.71
N PHE A 323 -26.61 -12.62 0.73
CA PHE A 323 -27.77 -12.05 1.39
C PHE A 323 -28.51 -11.00 0.56
N ASN A 324 -29.83 -10.96 0.75
CA ASN A 324 -30.73 -10.06 0.01
C ASN A 324 -31.15 -8.82 0.84
N TYR A 325 -30.25 -8.24 1.61
CA TYR A 325 -30.63 -7.22 2.57
C TYR A 325 -29.65 -6.03 2.55
N SER A 326 -30.20 -4.81 2.60
CA SER A 326 -29.43 -3.56 2.50
C SER A 326 -28.83 -3.06 3.84
N GLY A 327 -28.89 -3.86 4.89
CA GLY A 327 -28.53 -3.44 6.25
C GLY A 327 -27.31 -4.09 6.86
N ARG A 328 -26.48 -4.79 6.07
CA ARG A 328 -25.25 -5.39 6.60
C ARG A 328 -24.28 -4.31 7.08
N ASP A 329 -23.76 -4.47 8.29
CA ASP A 329 -22.68 -3.64 8.82
C ASP A 329 -21.36 -4.00 8.12
N ILE A 330 -20.91 -3.12 7.24
CA ILE A 330 -19.68 -3.28 6.47
C ILE A 330 -18.55 -2.63 7.25
N ARG A 331 -17.71 -3.44 7.89
CA ARG A 331 -16.54 -2.99 8.63
C ARG A 331 -15.26 -3.31 7.88
N PHE A 332 -14.34 -2.35 7.81
CA PHE A 332 -13.02 -2.61 7.28
C PHE A 332 -12.28 -3.57 8.20
N SER A 333 -11.86 -4.69 7.65
CA SER A 333 -11.25 -5.77 8.44
C SER A 333 -10.13 -6.47 7.66
N ARG A 334 -9.37 -7.30 8.38
CA ARG A 334 -8.30 -8.10 7.80
C ARG A 334 -8.75 -9.03 6.67
N LEU A 335 -10.02 -9.38 6.61
CA LEU A 335 -10.59 -10.20 5.51
C LEU A 335 -10.32 -9.61 4.13
N TYR A 336 -10.28 -8.29 4.03
CA TYR A 336 -10.12 -7.57 2.77
C TYR A 336 -8.68 -7.18 2.46
N LEU A 337 -7.74 -7.54 3.34
CA LEU A 337 -6.31 -7.39 3.10
C LEU A 337 -5.75 -8.65 2.47
N GLU A 338 -5.02 -8.46 1.38
CA GLU A 338 -4.38 -9.53 0.63
C GLU A 338 -2.87 -9.30 0.56
N ASP A 339 -2.11 -10.38 0.44
CA ASP A 339 -0.67 -10.32 0.21
C ASP A 339 -0.41 -9.66 -1.16
N GLY A 340 0.20 -8.48 -1.14
CA GLY A 340 0.56 -7.70 -2.33
C GLY A 340 1.92 -8.07 -2.91
N SER A 341 2.59 -9.07 -2.38
CA SER A 341 3.91 -9.51 -2.87
C SER A 341 3.83 -10.03 -4.29
N TYR A 342 4.84 -9.71 -5.09
CA TYR A 342 4.91 -10.20 -6.47
C TYR A 342 6.34 -10.26 -7.00
N LEU A 343 6.51 -11.08 -8.06
CA LEU A 343 7.66 -11.08 -8.96
C LEU A 343 7.15 -10.92 -10.40
N LYS A 344 7.62 -9.91 -11.12
CA LYS A 344 7.27 -9.65 -12.52
C LYS A 344 8.46 -9.83 -13.45
N LEU A 345 8.23 -10.49 -14.57
CA LEU A 345 9.10 -10.40 -15.73
C LEU A 345 8.75 -9.11 -16.49
N ARG A 346 9.51 -8.05 -16.17
CA ARG A 346 9.28 -6.70 -16.71
C ARG A 346 9.61 -6.59 -18.17
N THR A 347 10.77 -7.12 -18.53
CA THR A 347 11.26 -7.01 -19.91
C THR A 347 11.97 -8.29 -20.30
N LEU A 348 11.65 -8.77 -21.48
CA LEU A 348 12.36 -9.81 -22.20
C LEU A 348 12.69 -9.24 -23.58
N SER A 349 13.97 -9.18 -23.91
CA SER A 349 14.43 -8.70 -25.22
C SER A 349 15.31 -9.74 -25.89
N ILE A 350 15.05 -10.00 -27.16
CA ILE A 350 15.86 -10.87 -27.99
C ILE A 350 16.20 -10.12 -29.27
N GLY A 351 17.47 -10.00 -29.61
CA GLY A 351 17.95 -9.34 -30.79
C GLY A 351 18.85 -10.24 -31.65
N TYR A 352 18.85 -10.01 -32.95
CA TYR A 352 19.76 -10.62 -33.89
C TYR A 352 20.31 -9.59 -34.85
N THR A 353 21.64 -9.47 -34.92
CA THR A 353 22.34 -8.46 -35.73
C THR A 353 23.09 -9.12 -36.90
N ILE A 354 22.71 -8.79 -38.12
CA ILE A 354 23.45 -9.16 -39.35
C ILE A 354 24.45 -8.05 -39.67
N ARG A 355 25.73 -8.37 -39.64
CA ARG A 355 26.81 -7.40 -39.92
C ARG A 355 27.14 -7.44 -41.39
N LYS A 356 27.27 -6.25 -42.03
CA LYS A 356 27.62 -6.06 -43.42
C LYS A 356 26.84 -6.97 -44.40
N PRO A 357 25.49 -6.95 -44.37
CA PRO A 357 24.70 -7.78 -45.29
C PRO A 357 24.88 -7.35 -46.75
N PHE A 358 25.21 -6.04 -46.99
CA PHE A 358 25.49 -5.46 -48.28
C PHE A 358 26.61 -4.44 -48.16
N GLN A 359 27.24 -4.03 -49.27
CA GLN A 359 28.36 -3.08 -49.24
C GLN A 359 28.03 -1.71 -48.65
N PHE A 360 26.78 -1.27 -48.77
CA PHE A 360 26.29 0.02 -48.33
C PHE A 360 25.54 -0.05 -46.97
N ILE A 361 25.39 -1.23 -46.39
CA ILE A 361 24.73 -1.41 -45.07
C ILE A 361 25.74 -2.01 -44.10
N ASN A 362 26.05 -1.28 -43.03
CA ASN A 362 26.96 -1.74 -41.99
C ASN A 362 26.36 -2.80 -41.11
N SER A 363 25.07 -2.66 -40.75
CA SER A 363 24.37 -3.70 -39.99
C SER A 363 22.84 -3.59 -40.10
N VAL A 364 22.18 -4.72 -39.97
CA VAL A 364 20.72 -4.82 -39.81
C VAL A 364 20.45 -5.61 -38.53
N ARG A 365 19.73 -4.99 -37.58
CA ARG A 365 19.33 -5.64 -36.32
C ARG A 365 17.82 -5.77 -36.27
N PHE A 366 17.38 -7.01 -36.04
CA PHE A 366 16.00 -7.36 -35.69
C PHE A 366 15.94 -7.52 -34.20
N ASN A 367 14.90 -7.00 -33.55
CA ASN A 367 14.67 -7.23 -32.14
C ASN A 367 13.19 -7.43 -31.83
N VAL A 368 12.94 -8.26 -30.83
CA VAL A 368 11.63 -8.49 -30.22
C VAL A 368 11.75 -8.13 -28.75
N VAL A 369 10.86 -7.29 -28.26
CA VAL A 369 10.79 -6.91 -26.86
C VAL A 369 9.39 -7.23 -26.36
N ALA A 370 9.29 -7.96 -25.26
CA ALA A 370 8.06 -8.20 -24.53
C ALA A 370 8.15 -7.52 -23.17
N ASN A 371 7.13 -6.72 -22.82
CA ASN A 371 7.06 -6.08 -21.51
C ASN A 371 5.87 -6.62 -20.68
N ASN A 372 6.06 -6.68 -19.37
CA ASN A 372 5.08 -7.18 -18.40
C ASN A 372 4.55 -8.57 -18.74
N LEU A 373 5.45 -9.46 -19.20
CA LEU A 373 5.08 -10.74 -19.80
C LEU A 373 4.45 -11.69 -18.78
N LEU A 374 5.04 -11.79 -17.59
CA LEU A 374 4.61 -12.69 -16.52
C LEU A 374 4.55 -11.96 -15.19
N THR A 375 3.54 -12.29 -14.39
CA THR A 375 3.39 -11.84 -13.00
C THR A 375 3.13 -13.05 -12.11
N PHE A 376 3.97 -13.24 -11.11
CA PHE A 376 3.82 -14.27 -10.08
C PHE A 376 3.38 -13.57 -8.80
N THR A 377 2.18 -13.87 -8.31
CA THR A 377 1.60 -13.24 -7.13
C THR A 377 0.50 -14.12 -6.55
N LYS A 378 0.20 -13.93 -5.27
CA LYS A 378 -0.97 -14.51 -4.59
C LYS A 378 -2.16 -13.54 -4.56
N TYR A 379 -1.94 -12.29 -4.97
CA TYR A 379 -2.98 -11.28 -5.03
C TYR A 379 -4.08 -11.67 -6.03
N ARG A 380 -5.34 -11.59 -5.61
CA ARG A 380 -6.50 -12.02 -6.41
C ARG A 380 -7.07 -10.95 -7.33
N GLY A 381 -6.63 -9.69 -7.17
CA GLY A 381 -7.01 -8.60 -8.07
C GLY A 381 -6.30 -8.68 -9.43
N TYR A 382 -6.56 -7.69 -10.27
CA TYR A 382 -6.03 -7.66 -11.64
C TYR A 382 -4.51 -7.50 -11.70
N ASP A 383 -3.93 -6.70 -10.80
CA ASP A 383 -2.50 -6.40 -10.76
C ASP A 383 -2.07 -6.05 -9.33
N PRO A 384 -1.01 -6.67 -8.76
CA PRO A 384 -0.54 -6.35 -7.42
C PRO A 384 0.13 -4.96 -7.30
N GLU A 385 0.49 -4.31 -8.42
CA GLU A 385 1.04 -2.94 -8.44
C GLU A 385 -0.04 -1.88 -8.41
N VAL A 386 -1.12 -2.14 -7.70
CA VAL A 386 -2.24 -1.22 -7.63
C VAL A 386 -2.01 -0.12 -6.60
N ASN A 387 -2.41 1.09 -6.96
CA ASN A 387 -2.47 2.23 -6.08
C ASN A 387 -3.52 3.21 -6.62
N SER A 388 -4.79 2.93 -6.36
CA SER A 388 -5.90 3.72 -6.90
C SER A 388 -5.91 5.18 -6.42
N PHE A 389 -5.23 5.48 -5.31
CA PHE A 389 -5.14 6.82 -4.71
C PHE A 389 -3.69 7.35 -4.68
N GLY A 390 -2.91 7.02 -5.70
CA GLY A 390 -1.45 7.18 -5.79
C GLY A 390 -0.85 8.55 -5.43
N SER A 391 -1.64 9.62 -5.49
CA SER A 391 -1.20 10.97 -5.09
C SER A 391 -1.26 11.23 -3.58
N THR A 392 -1.89 10.32 -2.80
CA THR A 392 -2.08 10.49 -1.35
C THR A 392 -1.28 9.41 -0.61
N PRO A 393 -0.15 9.75 0.02
CA PRO A 393 0.72 8.77 0.69
C PRO A 393 0.01 7.93 1.76
N SER A 394 -0.95 8.51 2.48
CA SER A 394 -1.75 7.82 3.50
C SER A 394 -2.84 6.88 2.92
N LEU A 395 -3.04 6.84 1.61
CA LEU A 395 -4.00 5.96 0.93
C LEU A 395 -3.31 4.97 -0.01
N ARG A 396 -2.06 4.66 0.25
CA ARG A 396 -1.26 3.70 -0.52
C ARG A 396 -1.80 2.27 -0.36
N GLY A 397 -1.63 1.43 -1.38
CA GLY A 397 -1.99 0.00 -1.31
C GLY A 397 -3.49 -0.28 -1.33
N ILE A 398 -4.32 0.63 -1.89
CA ILE A 398 -5.75 0.37 -2.11
C ILE A 398 -6.00 0.04 -3.58
N ASP A 399 -6.68 -1.08 -3.82
CA ASP A 399 -7.24 -1.44 -5.12
C ASP A 399 -8.75 -1.18 -5.16
N SER A 400 -9.14 -0.12 -5.85
CA SER A 400 -10.55 0.22 -6.14
C SER A 400 -10.95 -0.13 -7.58
N GLY A 401 -10.35 -1.17 -8.17
CA GLY A 401 -10.55 -1.57 -9.55
C GLY A 401 -9.62 -0.86 -10.54
N ALA A 402 -8.36 -0.66 -10.15
CA ALA A 402 -7.35 -0.07 -11.02
C ALA A 402 -7.10 -0.95 -12.26
N TYR A 403 -6.91 -0.29 -13.40
CA TYR A 403 -6.62 -1.00 -14.65
C TYR A 403 -5.23 -1.66 -14.58
N PRO A 404 -5.08 -2.95 -14.96
CA PRO A 404 -3.82 -3.66 -14.86
C PRO A 404 -2.79 -3.15 -15.86
N GLN A 405 -1.51 -3.37 -15.55
CA GLN A 405 -0.41 -3.10 -16.47
C GLN A 405 -0.54 -3.94 -17.73
N GLN A 406 -0.40 -3.30 -18.90
CA GLN A 406 -0.55 -3.95 -20.19
C GLN A 406 0.67 -4.81 -20.52
N ARG A 407 0.44 -5.98 -21.11
CA ARG A 407 1.47 -6.71 -21.83
C ARG A 407 1.67 -6.06 -23.19
N SER A 408 2.91 -5.81 -23.56
CA SER A 408 3.22 -5.27 -24.87
C SER A 408 4.30 -6.08 -25.58
N PHE A 409 4.18 -6.17 -26.90
CA PHE A 409 5.17 -6.80 -27.77
C PHE A 409 5.59 -5.79 -28.83
N THR A 410 6.87 -5.54 -28.92
CA THR A 410 7.46 -4.60 -29.89
C THR A 410 8.40 -5.35 -30.81
N LEU A 411 8.17 -5.21 -32.11
CA LEU A 411 9.09 -5.67 -33.16
C LEU A 411 9.87 -4.47 -33.65
N GLY A 412 11.20 -4.55 -33.64
CA GLY A 412 12.08 -3.48 -34.08
C GLY A 412 13.00 -3.92 -35.19
N LEU A 413 13.22 -3.02 -36.14
CA LEU A 413 14.21 -3.13 -37.21
C LEU A 413 15.11 -1.89 -37.17
N ASN A 414 16.41 -2.11 -37.00
CA ASN A 414 17.41 -1.03 -37.03
C ASN A 414 18.40 -1.30 -38.18
N VAL A 415 18.58 -0.34 -39.07
CA VAL A 415 19.49 -0.42 -40.19
C VAL A 415 20.52 0.69 -40.06
N ILE A 416 21.80 0.32 -40.08
CA ILE A 416 22.93 1.25 -40.05
C ILE A 416 23.64 1.17 -41.41
N PHE A 417 23.72 2.31 -42.08
CA PHE A 417 24.34 2.49 -43.38
C PHE A 417 25.83 2.85 -43.27
#